data_0b26aa30fac6c4941ad13106247ab5fb
#
_entry.id   0b26aa30fac6c4941ad13106247ab5fb
#
_cell.length_a   1.000
_cell.length_b   1.000
_cell.length_c   1.000
_cell.angle_alpha   90.00
_cell.angle_beta   90.00
_cell.angle_gamma   90.00
#
_symmetry.space_group_name_H-M   'P 1'
#
loop_
_entity.id
_entity.type
_entity.pdbx_description
1 polymer ?
#
loop_
_entity_poly.entity_id
_entity_poly.type
_entity_poly.pdbx_seq_one_letter_code
_entity_poly.pdbx_strand_id
1 'polypeptide(L)'
;MKGYHSCVMKGGVIGIPIIFMLLAGAIFSFANDDVVEDWLRNNSLVIESEDGETLPIQNNESWLVLIVDFSDSDNQQSSMISAAETMLIPHAQNYINELSHGTVDLEIDIHNVMFTAPNTMAAYGSDTGIKRDSDIDGTHLPMILAEEVIVEFSEAIDWSKYDLNADGSVDRLLILHTAIGQETGGDSNRIWSHFAMFQKPLNLPKGMISSHYAMASLGSESDGFGTAMHEM
;
A
#
# COMPACT_ATOMS: atom_id res chain seq x y z
N MET A 1 -56.70 -12.83 -42.85
CA MET A 1 -55.21 -12.79 -42.75
C MET A 1 -54.85 -11.97 -41.54
N LYS A 2 -54.40 -12.63 -40.47
CA LYS A 2 -54.02 -11.96 -39.23
C LYS A 2 -52.52 -11.70 -39.29
N GLY A 3 -52.14 -10.43 -39.23
CA GLY A 3 -50.73 -10.03 -39.19
C GLY A 3 -50.13 -10.33 -37.82
N TYR A 4 -49.08 -11.12 -37.83
CA TYR A 4 -48.21 -11.32 -36.66
C TYR A 4 -47.30 -10.09 -36.55
N HIS A 5 -47.63 -9.20 -35.64
CA HIS A 5 -46.65 -8.21 -35.17
C HIS A 5 -45.70 -8.87 -34.18
N SER A 6 -44.51 -9.07 -34.62
CA SER A 6 -43.41 -9.58 -33.79
C SER A 6 -43.05 -8.57 -32.71
N CYS A 7 -43.42 -8.89 -31.50
CA CYS A 7 -43.09 -8.15 -30.26
C CYS A 7 -41.72 -8.57 -29.69
N VAL A 8 -40.81 -9.09 -30.52
CA VAL A 8 -39.56 -9.72 -30.08
C VAL A 8 -38.39 -8.74 -29.93
N MET A 9 -38.49 -7.52 -30.46
CA MET A 9 -37.32 -6.62 -30.47
C MET A 9 -37.23 -5.60 -29.33
N LYS A 10 -38.19 -5.55 -28.42
CA LYS A 10 -38.06 -4.65 -27.25
C LYS A 10 -37.50 -5.33 -25.99
N GLY A 11 -37.45 -6.65 -25.94
CA GLY A 11 -36.88 -7.39 -24.82
C GLY A 11 -35.37 -7.57 -24.87
N GLY A 12 -34.77 -7.52 -26.09
CA GLY A 12 -33.36 -7.83 -26.28
C GLY A 12 -32.39 -6.77 -25.76
N VAL A 13 -32.83 -5.50 -25.70
CA VAL A 13 -31.92 -4.42 -25.25
C VAL A 13 -31.85 -4.32 -23.73
N ILE A 14 -32.90 -4.73 -23.01
CA ILE A 14 -32.90 -4.73 -21.54
C ILE A 14 -32.31 -6.03 -21.00
N GLY A 15 -32.46 -7.13 -21.74
CA GLY A 15 -31.96 -8.45 -21.30
C GLY A 15 -30.44 -8.61 -21.35
N ILE A 16 -29.76 -7.91 -22.28
CA ILE A 16 -28.30 -8.04 -22.43
C ILE A 16 -27.53 -7.59 -21.18
N PRO A 17 -27.79 -6.42 -20.58
CA PRO A 17 -27.09 -6.02 -19.36
C PRO A 17 -27.45 -6.89 -18.14
N ILE A 18 -28.69 -7.38 -18.06
CA ILE A 18 -29.11 -8.28 -16.98
C ILE A 18 -28.47 -9.66 -17.12
N ILE A 19 -28.39 -10.18 -18.34
CA ILE A 19 -27.68 -11.44 -18.61
C ILE A 19 -26.18 -11.28 -18.35
N PHE A 20 -25.59 -10.14 -18.67
CA PHE A 20 -24.18 -9.88 -18.39
C PHE A 20 -23.91 -9.75 -16.87
N MET A 21 -24.79 -9.10 -16.11
CA MET A 21 -24.72 -9.05 -14.65
C MET A 21 -24.95 -10.41 -14.01
N LEU A 22 -25.88 -11.20 -14.53
CA LEU A 22 -26.13 -12.56 -14.02
C LEU A 22 -24.99 -13.52 -14.37
N LEU A 23 -24.38 -13.39 -15.56
CA LEU A 23 -23.19 -14.15 -15.94
C LEU A 23 -21.96 -13.74 -15.14
N ALA A 24 -21.75 -12.44 -14.91
CA ALA A 24 -20.69 -11.96 -14.03
C ALA A 24 -20.89 -12.46 -12.59
N GLY A 25 -22.12 -12.33 -12.04
CA GLY A 25 -22.45 -12.85 -10.72
C GLY A 25 -22.32 -14.38 -10.62
N ALA A 26 -22.67 -15.11 -11.70
CA ALA A 26 -22.49 -16.56 -11.74
C ALA A 26 -21.01 -16.96 -11.84
N ILE A 27 -20.18 -16.20 -12.58
CA ILE A 27 -18.73 -16.43 -12.64
C ILE A 27 -18.12 -16.26 -11.24
N PHE A 28 -18.47 -15.20 -10.53
CA PHE A 28 -18.02 -14.99 -9.15
C PHE A 28 -18.56 -16.00 -8.15
N SER A 29 -19.74 -16.59 -8.41
CA SER A 29 -20.35 -17.60 -7.51
C SER A 29 -19.85 -19.02 -7.74
N PHE A 30 -19.29 -19.32 -8.91
CA PHE A 30 -18.83 -20.66 -9.29
C PHE A 30 -17.34 -20.71 -9.69
N ALA A 31 -16.65 -19.56 -9.73
CA ALA A 31 -15.21 -19.56 -9.88
C ALA A 31 -14.60 -20.12 -8.59
N ASN A 32 -13.79 -21.15 -8.72
CA ASN A 32 -12.89 -21.52 -7.65
C ASN A 32 -12.02 -20.31 -7.33
N ASP A 33 -11.59 -20.18 -6.08
CA ASP A 33 -10.71 -19.10 -5.62
C ASP A 33 -9.52 -18.92 -6.60
N ASP A 34 -8.92 -20.02 -7.05
CA ASP A 34 -7.83 -20.04 -8.05
C ASP A 34 -8.14 -19.29 -9.35
N VAL A 35 -9.38 -19.35 -9.86
CA VAL A 35 -9.77 -18.67 -11.12
C VAL A 35 -9.96 -17.18 -10.90
N VAL A 36 -10.46 -16.77 -9.75
CA VAL A 36 -10.60 -15.36 -9.37
C VAL A 36 -9.22 -14.77 -9.15
N GLU A 37 -8.34 -15.46 -8.45
CA GLU A 37 -6.96 -15.05 -8.22
C GLU A 37 -6.19 -14.92 -9.53
N ASP A 38 -6.26 -15.91 -10.43
CA ASP A 38 -5.65 -15.84 -11.77
C ASP A 38 -6.17 -14.66 -12.59
N TRP A 39 -7.48 -14.37 -12.51
CA TRP A 39 -8.03 -13.24 -13.22
C TRP A 39 -7.55 -11.90 -12.64
N LEU A 40 -7.54 -11.77 -11.33
CA LEU A 40 -7.05 -10.59 -10.61
C LEU A 40 -5.56 -10.38 -10.90
N ARG A 41 -4.74 -11.43 -10.86
CA ARG A 41 -3.33 -11.42 -11.19
C ARG A 41 -3.06 -10.95 -12.61
N ASN A 42 -3.77 -11.52 -13.60
CA ASN A 42 -3.62 -11.16 -15.00
C ASN A 42 -4.08 -9.73 -15.33
N ASN A 43 -4.86 -9.10 -14.44
CA ASN A 43 -5.30 -7.72 -14.58
C ASN A 43 -4.56 -6.76 -13.63
N SER A 44 -3.46 -7.20 -13.03
CA SER A 44 -2.66 -6.41 -12.08
C SER A 44 -3.44 -5.88 -10.87
N LEU A 45 -4.49 -6.60 -10.47
CA LEU A 45 -5.32 -6.25 -9.32
C LEU A 45 -4.93 -7.03 -8.04
N VAL A 46 -4.01 -7.98 -8.17
CA VAL A 46 -3.40 -8.70 -7.05
C VAL A 46 -1.90 -8.69 -7.26
N ILE A 47 -1.17 -8.23 -6.29
CA ILE A 47 0.28 -8.40 -6.21
C ILE A 47 0.50 -9.66 -5.39
N GLU A 48 0.87 -10.76 -6.04
CA GLU A 48 1.25 -11.96 -5.30
C GLU A 48 2.67 -11.85 -4.78
N SER A 49 2.83 -12.24 -3.53
CA SER A 49 4.11 -12.74 -3.04
C SER A 49 4.07 -14.26 -3.08
N GLU A 50 5.06 -14.87 -3.67
CA GLU A 50 5.23 -16.32 -3.59
C GLU A 50 5.55 -16.81 -2.16
N ASP A 51 5.89 -15.88 -1.23
CA ASP A 51 6.38 -16.19 0.11
C ASP A 51 5.84 -15.27 1.24
N GLY A 52 4.72 -14.55 1.06
CA GLY A 52 4.26 -13.66 2.12
C GLY A 52 2.75 -13.45 2.11
N GLU A 53 2.03 -14.23 2.88
CA GLU A 53 0.69 -13.83 3.31
C GLU A 53 0.82 -12.61 4.23
N THR A 54 0.01 -11.58 3.97
CA THR A 54 -0.11 -10.47 4.93
C THR A 54 -0.77 -10.99 6.20
N LEU A 55 -0.13 -10.76 7.34
CA LEU A 55 -0.68 -11.18 8.62
C LEU A 55 -1.99 -10.42 8.90
N PRO A 56 -3.10 -11.10 9.23
CA PRO A 56 -4.30 -10.43 9.74
C PRO A 56 -4.01 -9.61 11.00
N ILE A 57 -4.85 -8.62 11.30
CA ILE A 57 -4.72 -7.80 12.52
C ILE A 57 -4.67 -8.71 13.76
N GLN A 58 -3.65 -8.48 14.59
CA GLN A 58 -3.40 -9.19 15.84
C GLN A 58 -3.94 -8.40 17.04
N ASN A 59 -4.14 -9.06 18.19
CA ASN A 59 -4.56 -8.36 19.41
C ASN A 59 -3.52 -7.36 19.92
N ASN A 60 -2.25 -7.61 19.66
CA ASN A 60 -1.15 -6.69 19.93
C ASN A 60 -0.51 -6.37 18.58
N GLU A 61 -0.75 -5.19 18.07
CA GLU A 61 -0.17 -4.67 16.84
C GLU A 61 1.00 -3.74 17.16
N SER A 62 2.07 -3.86 16.38
CA SER A 62 3.22 -2.99 16.49
C SER A 62 3.66 -2.56 15.10
N TRP A 63 3.54 -1.27 14.81
CA TRP A 63 3.87 -0.69 13.52
C TRP A 63 5.21 0.03 13.58
N LEU A 64 6.13 -0.31 12.68
CA LEU A 64 7.33 0.47 12.43
C LEU A 64 7.03 1.55 11.40
N VAL A 65 7.38 2.80 11.72
CA VAL A 65 7.24 3.93 10.82
C VAL A 65 8.61 4.54 10.53
N LEU A 66 8.99 4.58 9.25
CA LEU A 66 10.19 5.24 8.76
C LEU A 66 9.82 6.52 8.03
N ILE A 67 10.61 7.58 8.21
CA ILE A 67 10.37 8.87 7.53
C ILE A 67 11.47 9.11 6.50
N VAL A 68 11.05 9.49 5.29
CA VAL A 68 11.94 9.73 4.16
C VAL A 68 11.77 11.16 3.63
N ASP A 69 12.88 11.87 3.50
CA ASP A 69 12.99 13.13 2.79
C ASP A 69 13.79 12.95 1.49
N PHE A 70 13.82 13.95 0.62
CA PHE A 70 14.45 13.87 -0.70
C PHE A 70 15.61 14.86 -0.83
N SER A 71 16.52 14.60 -1.76
CA SER A 71 17.70 15.46 -1.98
C SER A 71 17.35 16.89 -2.46
N ASP A 72 16.15 17.11 -2.95
CA ASP A 72 15.63 18.41 -3.41
C ASP A 72 14.74 19.12 -2.38
N SER A 73 14.71 18.63 -1.15
CA SER A 73 14.03 19.25 -0.01
C SER A 73 15.00 19.54 1.14
N ASP A 74 14.55 20.34 2.10
CA ASP A 74 15.34 20.74 3.28
C ASP A 74 14.51 20.66 4.57
N ASN A 75 13.61 19.66 4.65
CA ASN A 75 12.75 19.47 5.79
C ASN A 75 13.55 19.19 7.08
N GLN A 76 13.11 19.80 8.16
CA GLN A 76 13.73 19.59 9.46
C GLN A 76 13.25 18.27 10.07
N GLN A 77 14.18 17.37 10.37
CA GLN A 77 13.88 16.04 10.94
C GLN A 77 12.90 16.10 12.12
N SER A 78 13.16 16.96 13.11
CA SER A 78 12.30 17.07 14.29
C SER A 78 10.87 17.50 13.94
N SER A 79 10.70 18.35 12.92
CA SER A 79 9.38 18.77 12.46
C SER A 79 8.64 17.65 11.77
N MET A 80 9.33 16.85 10.96
CA MET A 80 8.71 15.71 10.25
C MET A 80 8.35 14.57 11.20
N ILE A 81 9.19 14.28 12.18
CA ILE A 81 8.87 13.31 13.23
C ILE A 81 7.62 13.76 14.00
N SER A 82 7.58 15.02 14.43
CA SER A 82 6.42 15.56 15.15
C SER A 82 5.14 15.58 14.30
N ALA A 83 5.27 15.81 12.98
CA ALA A 83 4.15 15.73 12.06
C ALA A 83 3.63 14.28 11.94
N ALA A 84 4.51 13.30 11.83
CA ALA A 84 4.15 11.88 11.80
C ALA A 84 3.48 11.43 13.10
N GLU A 85 4.02 11.84 14.26
CA GLU A 85 3.40 11.60 15.56
C GLU A 85 1.99 12.18 15.62
N THR A 86 1.82 13.43 15.19
CA THR A 86 0.52 14.10 15.17
C THR A 86 -0.46 13.44 14.21
N MET A 87 0.01 12.98 13.05
CA MET A 87 -0.81 12.33 12.04
C MET A 87 -1.28 10.94 12.49
N LEU A 88 -0.41 10.16 13.12
CA LEU A 88 -0.71 8.77 13.46
C LEU A 88 -1.20 8.58 14.88
N ILE A 89 -0.57 9.23 15.86
CA ILE A 89 -0.87 9.08 17.27
C ILE A 89 -1.66 10.31 17.75
N PRO A 90 -2.88 10.21 18.27
CA PRO A 90 -3.64 8.99 18.62
C PRO A 90 -4.61 8.49 17.54
N HIS A 91 -4.60 9.06 16.33
CA HIS A 91 -5.64 8.83 15.34
C HIS A 91 -5.73 7.35 14.91
N ALA A 92 -4.60 6.71 14.56
CA ALA A 92 -4.58 5.30 14.19
C ALA A 92 -4.93 4.41 15.37
N GLN A 93 -4.45 4.71 16.57
CA GLN A 93 -4.78 3.95 17.78
C GLN A 93 -6.28 4.00 18.07
N ASN A 94 -6.90 5.18 18.00
CA ASN A 94 -8.35 5.32 18.20
C ASN A 94 -9.13 4.58 17.11
N TYR A 95 -8.72 4.71 15.85
CA TYR A 95 -9.38 4.06 14.74
C TYR A 95 -9.35 2.52 14.86
N ILE A 96 -8.20 1.96 15.13
CA ILE A 96 -8.04 0.50 15.33
C ILE A 96 -8.80 0.04 16.57
N ASN A 97 -8.76 0.80 17.66
CA ASN A 97 -9.51 0.49 18.87
C ASN A 97 -11.04 0.47 18.63
N GLU A 98 -11.56 1.45 17.89
CA GLU A 98 -12.99 1.49 17.53
C GLU A 98 -13.37 0.34 16.61
N LEU A 99 -12.59 0.05 15.55
CA LEU A 99 -12.86 -1.04 14.62
C LEU A 99 -12.82 -2.41 15.30
N SER A 100 -11.89 -2.60 16.21
CA SER A 100 -11.69 -3.86 16.94
C SER A 100 -12.61 -4.00 18.17
N HIS A 101 -13.46 -3.02 18.45
CA HIS A 101 -14.23 -2.95 19.69
C HIS A 101 -13.37 -3.05 20.96
N GLY A 102 -12.19 -2.47 20.93
CA GLY A 102 -11.26 -2.42 22.06
C GLY A 102 -10.49 -3.72 22.30
N THR A 103 -10.42 -4.61 21.31
CA THR A 103 -9.69 -5.90 21.44
C THR A 103 -8.27 -5.84 20.91
N VAL A 104 -7.92 -4.81 20.16
CA VAL A 104 -6.58 -4.61 19.60
C VAL A 104 -5.90 -3.45 20.31
N ASP A 105 -4.67 -3.70 20.80
CA ASP A 105 -3.75 -2.69 21.31
C ASP A 105 -2.71 -2.40 20.23
N LEU A 106 -2.62 -1.15 19.78
CA LEU A 106 -1.73 -0.70 18.72
C LEU A 106 -0.60 0.14 19.29
N GLU A 107 0.63 -0.33 19.16
CA GLU A 107 1.85 0.45 19.34
C GLU A 107 2.35 0.98 18.00
N ILE A 108 2.71 2.26 17.94
CA ILE A 108 3.30 2.90 16.76
C ILE A 108 4.67 3.42 17.13
N ASP A 109 5.70 2.82 16.52
CA ASP A 109 7.11 3.15 16.76
C ASP A 109 7.63 3.96 15.54
N ILE A 110 7.71 5.28 15.71
CA ILE A 110 8.27 6.17 14.71
C ILE A 110 9.77 6.26 14.91
N HIS A 111 10.53 5.78 13.94
CA HIS A 111 11.99 5.85 14.01
C HIS A 111 12.45 7.31 14.11
N ASN A 112 13.31 7.58 15.07
CA ASN A 112 13.72 8.94 15.45
C ASN A 112 14.77 9.59 14.53
N VAL A 113 15.12 8.92 13.43
CA VAL A 113 16.04 9.43 12.40
C VAL A 113 15.31 9.41 11.07
N MET A 114 15.30 10.55 10.40
CA MET A 114 14.76 10.69 9.05
C MET A 114 15.85 10.33 8.03
N PHE A 115 15.51 9.48 7.08
CA PHE A 115 16.36 9.18 5.93
C PHE A 115 16.28 10.30 4.90
N THR A 116 17.41 10.79 4.42
CA THR A 116 17.43 11.68 3.24
C THR A 116 17.86 10.87 2.03
N ALA A 117 16.90 10.63 1.14
CA ALA A 117 17.15 9.88 -0.08
C ALA A 117 18.18 10.59 -0.98
N PRO A 118 19.06 9.83 -1.67
CA PRO A 118 20.11 10.41 -2.50
C PRO A 118 19.59 11.15 -3.74
N ASN A 119 18.38 10.83 -4.18
CA ASN A 119 17.76 11.41 -5.36
C ASN A 119 16.57 12.30 -5.01
N THR A 120 16.05 12.99 -6.01
CA THR A 120 14.88 13.87 -5.88
C THR A 120 13.59 13.07 -5.79
N MET A 121 12.51 13.70 -5.29
CA MET A 121 11.18 13.10 -5.31
C MET A 121 10.79 12.58 -6.70
N ALA A 122 11.04 13.37 -7.74
CA ALA A 122 10.72 12.99 -9.12
C ALA A 122 11.47 11.75 -9.60
N ALA A 123 12.64 11.45 -9.05
CA ALA A 123 13.38 10.24 -9.42
C ALA A 123 12.74 8.96 -8.92
N TYR A 124 11.90 9.05 -7.88
CA TYR A 124 11.20 7.91 -7.29
C TYR A 124 9.71 7.88 -7.61
N GLY A 125 9.12 8.99 -8.06
CA GLY A 125 7.68 9.10 -8.29
C GLY A 125 7.29 9.40 -9.73
N SER A 126 8.22 9.36 -10.71
CA SER A 126 7.88 9.68 -12.09
C SER A 126 7.03 8.58 -12.75
N ASP A 127 5.96 9.02 -13.40
CA ASP A 127 5.16 8.16 -14.27
C ASP A 127 5.82 8.00 -15.64
N THR A 128 5.82 6.79 -16.15
CA THR A 128 6.28 6.51 -17.51
C THR A 128 5.17 5.89 -18.34
N GLY A 129 4.63 6.68 -19.25
CA GLY A 129 3.55 6.24 -20.13
C GLY A 129 2.25 5.95 -19.38
N ILE A 130 1.88 4.67 -19.28
CA ILE A 130 0.63 4.23 -18.63
C ILE A 130 0.84 3.67 -17.22
N LYS A 131 2.08 3.57 -16.76
CA LYS A 131 2.41 3.02 -15.44
C LYS A 131 2.81 4.14 -14.49
N ARG A 132 2.18 4.16 -13.33
CA ARG A 132 2.55 5.05 -12.24
C ARG A 132 3.87 4.64 -11.63
N ASP A 133 4.61 5.62 -11.14
CA ASP A 133 5.83 5.46 -10.35
C ASP A 133 6.80 4.43 -10.95
N SER A 134 6.92 4.40 -12.28
CA SER A 134 7.70 3.38 -12.96
C SER A 134 8.60 3.96 -14.04
N ASP A 135 9.77 3.39 -14.20
CA ASP A 135 10.64 3.70 -15.31
C ASP A 135 10.17 3.05 -16.62
N ILE A 136 10.90 3.29 -17.70
CA ILE A 136 10.56 2.76 -19.02
C ILE A 136 10.65 1.24 -19.11
N ASP A 137 11.42 0.63 -18.24
CA ASP A 137 11.59 -0.84 -18.18
C ASP A 137 10.52 -1.48 -17.28
N GLY A 138 9.70 -0.65 -16.61
CA GLY A 138 8.63 -1.08 -15.74
C GLY A 138 9.05 -1.36 -14.31
N THR A 139 10.24 -0.91 -13.90
CA THR A 139 10.69 -0.96 -12.51
C THR A 139 9.83 0.01 -11.68
N HIS A 140 9.29 -0.45 -10.57
CA HIS A 140 8.56 0.38 -9.63
C HIS A 140 9.55 1.21 -8.81
N LEU A 141 9.60 2.52 -9.07
CA LEU A 141 10.62 3.42 -8.51
C LEU A 141 10.53 3.59 -6.98
N PRO A 142 9.33 3.68 -6.35
CA PRO A 142 9.23 3.76 -4.90
C PRO A 142 9.76 2.52 -4.17
N MET A 143 9.80 1.37 -4.83
CA MET A 143 10.41 0.16 -4.27
C MET A 143 11.91 0.36 -4.05
N ILE A 144 12.60 1.06 -4.96
CA ILE A 144 14.02 1.40 -4.80
C ILE A 144 14.21 2.28 -3.56
N LEU A 145 13.34 3.28 -3.36
CA LEU A 145 13.37 4.14 -2.17
C LEU A 145 13.13 3.34 -0.88
N ALA A 146 12.17 2.40 -0.91
CA ALA A 146 11.89 1.53 0.23
C ALA A 146 13.10 0.62 0.56
N GLU A 147 13.76 0.06 -0.46
CA GLU A 147 15.00 -0.71 -0.27
C GLU A 147 16.10 0.15 0.35
N GLU A 148 16.33 1.36 -0.16
CA GLU A 148 17.36 2.28 0.34
C GLU A 148 17.16 2.61 1.83
N VAL A 149 15.95 2.98 2.24
CA VAL A 149 15.67 3.33 3.65
C VAL A 149 15.77 2.14 4.59
N ILE A 150 15.30 0.97 4.18
CA ILE A 150 15.39 -0.26 4.97
C ILE A 150 16.86 -0.67 5.15
N VAL A 151 17.65 -0.62 4.09
CA VAL A 151 19.08 -0.95 4.14
C VAL A 151 19.84 0.03 5.04
N GLU A 152 19.56 1.33 4.95
CA GLU A 152 20.20 2.35 5.80
C GLU A 152 19.97 2.08 7.27
N PHE A 153 18.75 1.73 7.67
CA PHE A 153 18.41 1.48 9.07
C PHE A 153 18.53 0.01 9.50
N SER A 154 19.01 -0.87 8.62
CA SER A 154 19.03 -2.31 8.88
C SER A 154 19.70 -2.69 10.19
N GLU A 155 20.82 -2.07 10.54
CA GLU A 155 21.58 -2.33 11.76
C GLU A 155 21.11 -1.49 12.98
N ALA A 156 20.31 -0.43 12.74
CA ALA A 156 19.86 0.48 13.79
C ALA A 156 18.54 0.04 14.44
N ILE A 157 17.76 -0.79 13.76
CA ILE A 157 16.43 -1.22 14.18
C ILE A 157 16.46 -2.67 14.66
N ASP A 158 15.77 -2.93 15.76
CA ASP A 158 15.47 -4.30 16.18
C ASP A 158 14.20 -4.80 15.49
N TRP A 159 14.38 -5.31 14.28
CA TRP A 159 13.30 -5.75 13.38
C TRP A 159 12.42 -6.84 14.00
N SER A 160 12.94 -7.64 14.92
CA SER A 160 12.18 -8.70 15.59
C SER A 160 11.01 -8.21 16.44
N LYS A 161 10.93 -6.93 16.73
CA LYS A 161 9.78 -6.33 17.42
C LYS A 161 8.53 -6.25 16.53
N TYR A 162 8.71 -6.29 15.22
CA TYR A 162 7.67 -6.11 14.21
C TYR A 162 7.33 -7.42 13.48
N ASP A 163 7.86 -8.53 13.97
CA ASP A 163 7.51 -9.90 13.60
C ASP A 163 6.47 -10.40 14.62
N LEU A 164 5.20 -10.21 14.32
CA LEU A 164 4.12 -10.39 15.29
C LEU A 164 3.72 -11.86 15.47
N ASN A 165 4.06 -12.71 14.50
CA ASN A 165 3.73 -14.13 14.49
C ASN A 165 4.96 -15.05 14.65
N ALA A 166 6.15 -14.49 14.76
CA ALA A 166 7.43 -15.18 14.90
C ALA A 166 7.80 -16.08 13.70
N ASP A 167 7.47 -15.64 12.48
CA ASP A 167 7.83 -16.35 11.23
C ASP A 167 9.14 -15.85 10.61
N GLY A 168 9.75 -14.81 11.19
CA GLY A 168 10.99 -14.20 10.72
C GLY A 168 10.77 -13.07 9.71
N SER A 169 9.53 -12.67 9.45
CA SER A 169 9.20 -11.56 8.57
C SER A 169 8.71 -10.34 9.35
N VAL A 170 8.97 -9.16 8.83
CA VAL A 170 8.40 -7.90 9.34
C VAL A 170 6.98 -7.77 8.83
N ASP A 171 6.00 -7.70 9.74
CA ASP A 171 4.57 -7.69 9.40
C ASP A 171 3.99 -6.31 9.15
N ARG A 172 4.54 -5.26 9.79
CA ARG A 172 3.99 -3.90 9.74
C ARG A 172 5.08 -2.86 9.56
N LEU A 173 5.26 -2.44 8.31
CA LEU A 173 6.22 -1.39 7.94
C LEU A 173 5.52 -0.31 7.12
N LEU A 174 5.46 0.90 7.68
CA LEU A 174 4.98 2.10 7.02
C LEU A 174 6.16 3.04 6.72
N ILE A 175 6.29 3.47 5.48
CA ILE A 175 7.25 4.49 5.06
C ILE A 175 6.47 5.77 4.74
N LEU A 176 6.77 6.85 5.45
CA LEU A 176 6.17 8.16 5.22
C LEU A 176 7.14 9.07 4.49
N HIS A 177 6.82 9.50 3.28
CA HIS A 177 7.62 10.49 2.58
C HIS A 177 7.11 11.91 2.83
N THR A 178 8.02 12.88 2.90
CA THR A 178 7.73 14.28 3.31
C THR A 178 7.04 15.12 2.24
N ALA A 179 7.04 14.68 0.98
CA ALA A 179 6.43 15.41 -0.12
C ALA A 179 4.93 15.14 -0.24
N ILE A 180 4.21 16.03 -0.93
CA ILE A 180 2.80 15.82 -1.30
C ILE A 180 2.70 14.61 -2.23
N GLY A 181 1.80 13.68 -1.95
CA GLY A 181 1.52 12.53 -2.78
C GLY A 181 0.76 12.88 -4.08
N GLN A 182 0.88 12.03 -5.08
CA GLN A 182 0.18 12.24 -6.35
C GLN A 182 -1.35 12.20 -6.16
N GLU A 183 -1.86 11.34 -5.27
CA GLU A 183 -3.29 11.16 -4.96
C GLU A 183 -3.92 12.40 -4.31
N THR A 184 -3.12 13.26 -3.67
CA THR A 184 -3.59 14.45 -2.94
C THR A 184 -3.34 15.76 -3.69
N GLY A 185 -3.08 15.69 -4.99
CA GLY A 185 -2.91 16.86 -5.87
C GLY A 185 -1.48 17.12 -6.29
N GLY A 186 -0.57 16.20 -6.04
CA GLY A 186 0.75 16.18 -6.66
C GLY A 186 0.65 15.95 -8.17
N ASP A 187 1.71 16.30 -8.90
CA ASP A 187 1.82 16.01 -10.32
C ASP A 187 2.29 14.56 -10.59
N SER A 188 2.39 14.18 -11.85
CA SER A 188 2.83 12.85 -12.28
C SER A 188 4.31 12.50 -12.01
N ASN A 189 5.02 13.37 -11.29
CA ASN A 189 6.36 13.12 -10.78
C ASN A 189 6.38 12.93 -9.27
N ARG A 190 5.24 12.62 -8.68
CA ARG A 190 5.07 12.38 -7.24
C ARG A 190 4.70 10.94 -6.99
N ILE A 191 5.17 10.39 -5.88
CA ILE A 191 4.83 9.03 -5.47
C ILE A 191 3.33 8.98 -5.18
N TRP A 192 2.66 7.96 -5.71
CA TRP A 192 1.32 7.57 -5.32
C TRP A 192 1.41 6.66 -4.09
N SER A 193 0.65 6.95 -3.04
CA SER A 193 0.61 6.08 -1.86
C SER A 193 0.15 4.67 -2.23
N HIS A 194 0.78 3.66 -1.65
CA HIS A 194 0.57 2.27 -2.04
C HIS A 194 1.07 1.28 -0.99
N PHE A 195 0.50 0.09 -1.00
CA PHE A 195 1.10 -1.11 -0.46
C PHE A 195 1.83 -1.85 -1.58
N ALA A 196 3.01 -2.37 -1.32
CA ALA A 196 3.77 -3.16 -2.29
C ALA A 196 4.59 -4.27 -1.62
N MET A 197 4.80 -5.34 -2.39
CA MET A 197 5.68 -6.43 -2.02
C MET A 197 6.98 -6.30 -2.80
N PHE A 198 8.11 -6.61 -2.16
CA PHE A 198 9.39 -6.69 -2.85
C PHE A 198 9.39 -7.89 -3.79
N GLN A 199 9.95 -7.73 -5.00
CA GLN A 199 10.13 -8.85 -5.93
C GLN A 199 10.94 -9.98 -5.31
N LYS A 200 11.82 -9.65 -4.38
CA LYS A 200 12.58 -10.57 -3.55
C LYS A 200 12.67 -9.96 -2.16
N PRO A 201 12.30 -10.71 -1.11
CA PRO A 201 12.40 -10.22 0.26
C PRO A 201 13.81 -9.72 0.59
N LEU A 202 13.87 -8.61 1.31
CA LEU A 202 15.12 -8.01 1.77
C LEU A 202 15.61 -8.77 3.00
N ASN A 203 16.87 -9.19 2.98
CA ASN A 203 17.50 -9.80 4.15
C ASN A 203 17.85 -8.72 5.16
N LEU A 204 17.46 -8.93 6.41
CA LEU A 204 17.72 -8.09 7.55
C LEU A 204 18.62 -8.82 8.55
N PRO A 205 19.20 -8.10 9.53
CA PRO A 205 20.00 -8.74 10.60
C PRO A 205 19.22 -9.81 11.36
N LYS A 206 19.96 -10.71 11.98
CA LYS A 206 19.45 -11.84 12.80
C LYS A 206 18.55 -12.83 12.04
N GLY A 207 18.64 -12.86 10.71
CA GLY A 207 17.85 -13.78 9.88
C GLY A 207 16.42 -13.32 9.59
N MET A 208 16.09 -12.08 9.96
CA MET A 208 14.81 -11.46 9.59
C MET A 208 14.76 -11.13 8.12
N ILE A 209 13.54 -10.98 7.58
CA ILE A 209 13.28 -10.48 6.23
C ILE A 209 12.24 -9.37 6.25
N SER A 210 12.27 -8.52 5.22
CA SER A 210 11.15 -7.63 4.88
C SER A 210 10.63 -8.02 3.50
N SER A 211 9.39 -8.46 3.42
CA SER A 211 8.75 -8.92 2.18
C SER A 211 7.87 -7.86 1.54
N HIS A 212 7.40 -6.88 2.32
CA HIS A 212 6.47 -5.84 1.87
C HIS A 212 6.63 -4.55 2.68
N TYR A 213 5.98 -3.51 2.21
CA TYR A 213 5.89 -2.20 2.88
C TYR A 213 4.62 -1.48 2.45
N ALA A 214 4.13 -0.58 3.29
CA ALA A 214 3.20 0.47 2.92
C ALA A 214 3.96 1.79 2.75
N MET A 215 3.58 2.63 1.80
CA MET A 215 4.15 3.96 1.60
C MET A 215 3.05 4.98 1.46
N ALA A 216 3.15 6.10 2.20
CA ALA A 216 2.18 7.18 2.15
C ALA A 216 2.84 8.54 2.30
N SER A 217 2.10 9.60 1.94
CA SER A 217 2.55 10.99 2.05
C SER A 217 2.32 11.54 3.45
N LEU A 218 3.37 12.09 4.06
CA LEU A 218 3.29 12.92 5.26
C LEU A 218 2.89 14.37 4.94
N GLY A 219 3.11 14.81 3.68
CA GLY A 219 2.89 16.17 3.23
C GLY A 219 1.44 16.53 2.89
N SER A 220 0.48 15.61 3.03
CA SER A 220 -0.95 15.89 2.78
C SER A 220 -1.65 16.27 4.08
N GLU A 221 -1.99 17.54 4.24
CA GLU A 221 -2.50 18.10 5.51
C GLU A 221 -3.82 17.51 6.01
N SER A 222 -4.71 17.02 5.14
CA SER A 222 -6.05 16.57 5.56
C SER A 222 -6.31 15.08 5.41
N ASP A 223 -5.66 14.41 4.50
CA ASP A 223 -6.00 13.04 4.10
C ASP A 223 -4.88 12.02 4.35
N GLY A 224 -3.69 12.47 4.78
CA GLY A 224 -2.53 11.61 5.00
C GLY A 224 -2.77 10.47 5.97
N PHE A 225 -3.51 10.72 7.06
CA PHE A 225 -3.91 9.67 7.99
C PHE A 225 -4.79 8.61 7.31
N GLY A 226 -5.84 9.03 6.60
CA GLY A 226 -6.75 8.10 5.92
C GLY A 226 -6.03 7.27 4.86
N THR A 227 -5.13 7.88 4.11
CA THR A 227 -4.30 7.20 3.12
C THR A 227 -3.35 6.20 3.78
N ALA A 228 -2.62 6.60 4.82
CA ALA A 228 -1.73 5.70 5.56
C ALA A 228 -2.49 4.49 6.14
N MET A 229 -3.70 4.71 6.67
CA MET A 229 -4.56 3.63 7.19
C MET A 229 -5.10 2.72 6.09
N HIS A 230 -5.27 3.22 4.87
CA HIS A 230 -5.73 2.44 3.73
C HIS A 230 -4.63 1.47 3.25
N GLU A 231 -3.38 1.91 3.30
CA GLU A 231 -2.24 1.14 2.81
C GLU A 231 -1.71 0.13 3.84
N MET A 232 -1.98 0.36 5.14
CA MET A 232 -1.60 -0.55 6.23
C MET A 232 -2.63 -1.67 6.46
#